data_881a48671414bd92217718d792750bde
#
_entry.id   881a48671414bd92217718d792750bde
#
_cell.length_a   1.000
_cell.length_b   1.000
_cell.length_c   1.000
_cell.angle_alpha   90.00
_cell.angle_beta   90.00
_cell.angle_gamma   90.00
#
_symmetry.space_group_name_H-M   'P 1'
#
loop_
_entity.id
_entity.type
_entity.pdbx_description
1 polymer ?
#
loop_
_entity_poly.entity_id
_entity_poly.type
_entity_poly.pdbx_seq_one_letter_code
_entity_poly.pdbx_strand_id
1 'polypeptide(L)'
;MKYKGYRIEFSEEKNLLLQETRGLCFEDVLQAIEEKKILDDLRHSSQKYPHQRILVIEREKYVWAVPYVLDPKKKTVFLKTVYPSRVLTEKYMKGGIKK
;
A
#
# COMPACT_ATOMS: atom_id res chain seq x y z
N MET A 1 -2.49 -13.78 5.00
CA MET A 1 -2.31 -13.12 3.71
C MET A 1 -0.86 -12.85 3.45
N LYS A 2 -0.41 -13.04 2.24
CA LYS A 2 1.00 -12.88 1.91
C LYS A 2 1.19 -11.98 0.71
N TYR A 3 2.35 -11.33 0.66
CA TYR A 3 2.77 -10.55 -0.49
C TYR A 3 4.20 -10.94 -0.81
N LYS A 4 4.42 -11.47 -2.00
CA LYS A 4 5.73 -11.95 -2.45
C LYS A 4 6.32 -13.00 -1.50
N GLY A 5 5.44 -13.82 -0.93
CA GLY A 5 5.89 -14.87 -0.01
C GLY A 5 6.09 -14.42 1.42
N TYR A 6 5.91 -13.12 1.70
CA TYR A 6 6.06 -12.57 3.02
C TYR A 6 4.70 -12.38 3.67
N ARG A 7 4.62 -12.64 4.97
CA ARG A 7 3.38 -12.47 5.71
C ARG A 7 3.10 -10.99 5.92
N ILE A 8 1.86 -10.58 5.70
CA ILE A 8 1.46 -9.19 5.86
C ILE A 8 0.96 -8.95 7.27
N GLU A 9 1.46 -7.91 7.90
CA GLU A 9 1.08 -7.53 9.25
C GLU A 9 0.80 -6.04 9.32
N PHE A 10 -0.02 -5.64 10.26
CA PHE A 10 -0.31 -4.23 10.51
C PHE A 10 -0.85 -4.07 11.92
N SER A 11 -0.88 -2.84 12.40
CA SER A 11 -1.38 -2.52 13.73
C SER A 11 -2.89 -2.41 13.69
N GLU A 12 -3.57 -3.16 14.57
CA GLU A 12 -5.02 -3.05 14.67
C GLU A 12 -5.44 -1.67 15.15
N GLU A 13 -4.65 -1.09 16.03
CA GLU A 13 -4.94 0.25 16.52
C GLU A 13 -4.89 1.27 15.38
N LYS A 14 -3.88 1.16 14.54
CA LYS A 14 -3.77 2.03 13.37
C LYS A 14 -4.93 1.78 12.41
N ASN A 15 -5.32 0.53 12.26
CA ASN A 15 -6.41 0.19 11.37
C ASN A 15 -7.71 0.86 11.80
N LEU A 16 -8.00 0.84 13.09
CA LEU A 16 -9.19 1.50 13.60
C LEU A 16 -9.12 3.00 13.39
N LEU A 17 -7.94 3.58 13.61
CA LEU A 17 -7.76 5.01 13.41
C LEU A 17 -8.01 5.41 11.96
N LEU A 18 -7.54 4.60 11.02
CA LEU A 18 -7.76 4.87 9.61
C LEU A 18 -9.24 4.82 9.26
N GLN A 19 -9.97 3.86 9.84
CA GLN A 19 -11.41 3.78 9.60
C GLN A 19 -12.13 5.01 10.11
N GLU A 20 -11.73 5.51 11.27
CA GLU A 20 -12.39 6.66 11.86
C GLU A 20 -12.04 7.96 11.19
N THR A 21 -10.78 8.11 10.75
CA THR A 21 -10.33 9.39 10.24
C THR A 21 -10.38 9.49 8.72
N ARG A 22 -10.29 8.38 8.01
CA ARG A 22 -10.23 8.38 6.55
C ARG A 22 -11.25 7.47 5.87
N GLY A 23 -11.96 6.67 6.65
CA GLY A 23 -12.95 5.78 6.10
C GLY A 23 -12.37 4.64 5.28
N LEU A 24 -11.12 4.27 5.52
CA LEU A 24 -10.51 3.14 4.83
C LEU A 24 -9.75 2.29 5.83
N CYS A 25 -9.35 1.10 5.42
CA CYS A 25 -8.73 0.16 6.33
C CYS A 25 -7.71 -0.69 5.61
N PHE A 26 -6.86 -1.38 6.39
CA PHE A 26 -5.84 -2.23 5.81
C PHE A 26 -6.44 -3.44 5.10
N GLU A 27 -7.63 -3.87 5.50
CA GLU A 27 -8.29 -4.96 4.79
C GLU A 27 -8.56 -4.62 3.33
N ASP A 28 -8.78 -3.35 3.03
CA ASP A 28 -8.91 -2.92 1.65
C ASP A 28 -7.63 -3.16 0.87
N VAL A 29 -6.48 -2.97 1.53
CA VAL A 29 -5.19 -3.22 0.90
C VAL A 29 -5.03 -4.71 0.63
N LEU A 30 -5.38 -5.54 1.61
CA LEU A 30 -5.28 -6.99 1.42
C LEU A 30 -6.14 -7.44 0.25
N GLN A 31 -7.33 -6.89 0.13
CA GLN A 31 -8.21 -7.27 -0.96
C GLN A 31 -7.64 -6.82 -2.31
N ALA A 32 -7.06 -5.64 -2.36
CA ALA A 32 -6.45 -5.16 -3.60
C ALA A 32 -5.29 -6.06 -4.02
N ILE A 33 -4.50 -6.52 -3.05
CA ILE A 33 -3.41 -7.45 -3.33
C ILE A 33 -3.96 -8.76 -3.88
N GLU A 34 -5.01 -9.26 -3.27
CA GLU A 34 -5.62 -10.51 -3.69
C GLU A 34 -6.21 -10.41 -5.09
N GLU A 35 -6.78 -9.27 -5.41
CA GLU A 35 -7.39 -9.03 -6.72
C GLU A 35 -6.38 -8.60 -7.77
N LYS A 36 -5.11 -8.58 -7.40
CA LYS A 36 -4.03 -8.21 -8.33
C LYS A 36 -4.18 -6.79 -8.85
N LYS A 37 -4.57 -5.91 -7.94
CA LYS A 37 -4.72 -4.49 -8.26
C LYS A 37 -3.50 -3.68 -7.85
N ILE A 38 -2.34 -4.32 -7.79
CA ILE A 38 -1.09 -3.63 -7.48
C ILE A 38 -0.57 -3.00 -8.77
N LEU A 39 -0.35 -1.70 -8.72
CA LEU A 39 0.14 -0.96 -9.88
C LEU A 39 1.65 -0.82 -9.86
N ASP A 40 2.25 -0.73 -8.68
CA ASP A 40 3.69 -0.54 -8.57
C ASP A 40 4.13 -0.81 -7.14
N ASP A 41 5.43 -0.91 -6.96
CA ASP A 41 6.04 -1.13 -5.66
C ASP A 41 7.32 -0.31 -5.64
N LEU A 42 7.22 0.90 -5.07
CA LEU A 42 8.28 1.89 -5.19
C LEU A 42 9.20 1.85 -4.00
N ARG A 43 10.48 2.12 -4.24
CA ARG A 43 11.43 2.28 -3.16
C ARG A 43 11.23 3.63 -2.49
N HIS A 44 11.45 3.64 -1.18
CA HIS A 44 11.52 4.91 -0.48
C HIS A 44 12.75 5.66 -0.96
N SER A 45 12.62 6.96 -1.15
CA SER A 45 13.71 7.75 -1.71
C SER A 45 14.86 7.97 -0.73
N SER A 46 14.61 7.79 0.56
CA SER A 46 15.63 8.02 1.58
C SER A 46 16.55 6.81 1.74
N GLN A 47 17.85 7.05 1.71
CA GLN A 47 18.82 5.97 1.93
C GLN A 47 18.89 5.54 3.38
N LYS A 48 18.35 6.33 4.29
CA LYS A 48 18.32 5.96 5.69
C LYS A 48 17.40 4.79 5.97
N TYR A 49 16.44 4.52 5.09
CA TYR A 49 15.43 3.51 5.34
C TYR A 49 15.33 2.58 4.14
N PRO A 50 16.38 1.75 3.92
CA PRO A 50 16.42 0.93 2.71
C PRO A 50 15.32 -0.13 2.63
N HIS A 51 14.72 -0.47 3.77
CA HIS A 51 13.65 -1.47 3.77
C HIS A 51 12.26 -0.85 3.70
N GLN A 52 12.17 0.47 3.64
CA GLN A 52 10.88 1.13 3.51
C GLN A 52 10.53 1.27 2.04
N ARG A 53 9.31 0.90 1.72
CA ARG A 53 8.82 0.93 0.35
C ARG A 53 7.40 1.47 0.33
N ILE A 54 6.90 1.72 -0.86
CA ILE A 54 5.53 2.21 -1.04
C ILE A 54 4.84 1.30 -2.05
N LEU A 55 3.82 0.61 -1.60
CA LEU A 55 2.99 -0.19 -2.49
C LEU A 55 1.93 0.72 -3.08
N VAL A 56 1.78 0.66 -4.40
CA VAL A 56 0.81 1.49 -5.12
C VAL A 56 -0.31 0.58 -5.58
N ILE A 57 -1.52 0.83 -5.12
CA ILE A 57 -2.65 -0.03 -5.45
C ILE A 57 -3.79 0.79 -6.01
N GLU A 58 -4.65 0.12 -6.76
CA GLU A 58 -5.88 0.73 -7.26
C GLU A 58 -7.05 0.25 -6.42
N ARG A 59 -7.87 1.17 -5.95
CA ARG A 59 -9.03 0.82 -5.15
C ARG A 59 -10.13 1.85 -5.41
N GLU A 60 -11.29 1.38 -5.83
CA GLU A 60 -12.45 2.23 -6.05
C GLU A 60 -12.14 3.38 -7.02
N LYS A 61 -11.44 3.03 -8.10
CA LYS A 61 -11.11 3.97 -9.17
C LYS A 61 -10.21 5.10 -8.71
N TYR A 62 -9.42 4.84 -7.69
CA TYR A 62 -8.45 5.80 -7.19
C TYR A 62 -7.17 5.05 -6.85
N VAL A 63 -6.08 5.77 -6.74
CA VAL A 63 -4.79 5.14 -6.44
C VAL A 63 -4.42 5.47 -5.00
N TRP A 64 -4.11 4.41 -4.25
CA TRP A 64 -3.73 4.54 -2.85
C TRP A 64 -2.26 4.22 -2.69
N ALA A 65 -1.60 4.95 -1.80
CA ALA A 65 -0.22 4.70 -1.43
C ALA A 65 -0.21 3.96 -0.10
N VAL A 66 0.58 2.89 -0.04
CA VAL A 66 0.66 2.07 1.16
C VAL A 66 2.14 1.94 1.57
N PRO A 67 2.63 2.86 2.38
CA PRO A 67 3.99 2.71 2.92
C PRO A 67 4.10 1.46 3.78
N TYR A 68 5.17 0.70 3.57
CA TYR A 68 5.38 -0.51 4.34
C TYR A 68 6.86 -0.74 4.58
N VAL A 69 7.14 -1.63 5.52
CA VAL A 69 8.51 -2.02 5.86
C VAL A 69 8.67 -3.50 5.57
N LEU A 70 9.71 -3.81 4.83
CA LEU A 70 10.04 -5.20 4.51
C LEU A 70 11.05 -5.72 5.52
N ASP A 71 10.75 -6.85 6.15
CA ASP A 71 11.66 -7.47 7.10
C ASP A 71 12.04 -8.85 6.56
N PRO A 72 13.19 -8.95 5.89
CA PRO A 72 13.59 -10.23 5.28
C PRO A 72 13.89 -11.31 6.31
N LYS A 73 14.34 -10.93 7.50
CA LYS A 73 14.66 -11.91 8.52
C LYS A 73 13.41 -12.59 9.06
N LYS A 74 12.38 -11.82 9.32
CA LYS A 74 11.13 -12.36 9.80
C LYS A 74 10.20 -12.76 8.67
N LYS A 75 10.56 -12.41 7.45
CA LYS A 75 9.74 -12.67 6.27
C LYS A 75 8.36 -12.06 6.45
N THR A 76 8.33 -10.79 6.84
CA THR A 76 7.09 -10.06 7.03
C THR A 76 7.12 -8.75 6.27
N VAL A 77 5.93 -8.30 5.92
CA VAL A 77 5.68 -6.99 5.32
C VAL A 77 4.76 -6.27 6.30
N PHE A 78 5.25 -5.19 6.90
CA PHE A 78 4.46 -4.45 7.87
C PHE A 78 3.90 -3.19 7.22
N LEU A 79 2.59 -3.13 7.11
CA LEU A 79 1.90 -1.97 6.52
C LEU A 79 1.87 -0.85 7.54
N LYS A 80 2.49 0.28 7.20
CA LYS A 80 2.60 1.39 8.13
C LYS A 80 1.35 2.24 8.13
N THR A 81 0.83 2.55 6.95
CA THR A 81 -0.38 3.35 6.82
C THR A 81 -0.88 3.19 5.39
N VAL A 82 -1.98 3.85 5.08
CA VAL A 82 -2.52 3.87 3.73
C VAL A 82 -3.26 5.17 3.53
N TYR A 83 -3.12 5.76 2.35
CA TYR A 83 -3.84 6.98 2.04
C TYR A 83 -4.06 7.09 0.53
N PRO A 84 -5.18 7.71 0.12
CA PRO A 84 -5.38 7.97 -1.29
C PRO A 84 -4.42 9.06 -1.73
N SER A 85 -3.89 8.92 -2.94
CA SER A 85 -2.89 9.84 -3.45
C SER A 85 -3.36 10.44 -4.76
N ARG A 86 -3.58 11.75 -4.77
CA ARG A 86 -3.95 12.43 -6.01
C ARG A 86 -2.82 12.37 -7.02
N VAL A 87 -1.60 12.57 -6.56
CA VAL A 87 -0.45 12.55 -7.47
C VAL A 87 -0.30 11.21 -8.15
N LEU A 88 -0.39 10.14 -7.38
CA LEU A 88 -0.27 8.80 -7.95
C LEU A 88 -1.47 8.46 -8.83
N THR A 89 -2.65 8.93 -8.45
CA THR A 89 -3.83 8.70 -9.27
C THR A 89 -3.65 9.32 -10.64
N GLU A 90 -3.15 10.54 -10.69
CA GLU A 90 -2.92 11.19 -11.96
C GLU A 90 -1.84 10.48 -12.76
N LYS A 91 -0.81 10.01 -12.08
CA LYS A 91 0.29 9.36 -12.77
C LYS A 91 -0.11 8.00 -13.34
N TYR A 92 -0.83 7.20 -12.59
CA TYR A 92 -1.10 5.83 -12.99
C TYR A 92 -2.43 5.63 -13.68
N MET A 93 -3.45 6.36 -13.29
CA MET A 93 -4.77 6.13 -13.85
C MET A 93 -5.10 7.07 -14.99
N LYS A 94 -4.79 8.32 -14.82
CA LYS A 94 -5.07 9.28 -15.88
C LYS A 94 -4.31 8.93 -17.14
N GLY A 95 -3.05 8.57 -16.99
CA GLY A 95 -2.28 8.15 -18.14
C GLY A 95 -2.85 6.90 -18.79
N GLY A 96 -3.35 5.97 -17.99
CA GLY A 96 -3.95 4.77 -18.50
C GLY A 96 -5.29 5.00 -19.16
N ILE A 97 -6.04 5.92 -18.63
CA ILE A 97 -7.38 6.19 -19.14
C ILE A 97 -7.34 6.85 -20.50
N LYS A 98 -6.31 7.57 -20.77
CA LYS A 98 -6.22 8.28 -22.03
C LYS A 98 -6.01 7.39 -23.23
N LYS A 99 -5.71 6.17 -22.98
CA LYS A 99 -5.52 5.26 -24.11
C LYS A 99 -6.78 5.01 -24.84
#